data_858dfebc0c9f1a01d76c7362f182d87b
#
_entry.id   858dfebc0c9f1a01d76c7362f182d87b
#
_cell.length_a   1.000
_cell.length_b   1.000
_cell.length_c   1.000
_cell.angle_alpha   90.00
_cell.angle_beta   90.00
_cell.angle_gamma   90.00
#
_symmetry.space_group_name_H-M   'P 1'
#
loop_
_entity.id
_entity.type
_entity.pdbx_description
1 polymer ?
#
loop_
_entity_poly.entity_id
_entity_poly.type
_entity_poly.pdbx_seq_one_letter_code
_entity_poly.pdbx_strand_id
1 'polypeptide(L)'
;MICDVGTIPSSRLRSWLNDLNVDGYFDYFGFSDEIGVYKPDPKIFNTTLAGLGIDEPSRCIHVGDLKRTDVAGARAINMTTVRYSGGRDDPEDGDEADHVIENHLEIVNLFAAS
;
A
#
# COMPACT_ATOMS: atom_id res chain seq x y z
N MET A 1 -3.54 5.62 -0.18
CA MET A 1 -2.45 5.11 -1.07
C MET A 1 -1.11 5.35 -0.40
N ILE A 2 -0.22 4.38 -0.44
CA ILE A 2 1.19 4.53 -0.02
C ILE A 2 2.06 4.27 -1.23
N CYS A 3 2.95 5.22 -1.56
CA CYS A 3 3.78 5.10 -2.76
C CYS A 3 5.21 5.59 -2.50
N ASP A 4 6.17 4.75 -2.86
CA ASP A 4 7.57 5.15 -2.93
C ASP A 4 7.79 5.94 -4.22
N VAL A 5 8.25 7.17 -4.07
CA VAL A 5 8.41 8.11 -5.17
C VAL A 5 9.89 8.18 -5.56
N GLY A 6 10.16 7.95 -6.83
CA GLY A 6 11.51 8.01 -7.39
C GLY A 6 11.80 9.36 -8.05
N THR A 7 12.17 9.32 -9.34
CA THR A 7 12.51 10.53 -10.10
C THR A 7 11.31 11.41 -10.44
N ILE A 8 10.10 10.85 -10.45
CA ILE A 8 8.87 11.59 -10.70
C ILE A 8 8.30 12.04 -9.36
N PRO A 9 8.18 13.36 -9.11
CA PRO A 9 7.73 13.86 -7.80
C PRO A 9 6.24 13.59 -7.56
N SER A 10 5.85 13.54 -6.28
CA SER A 10 4.47 13.34 -5.86
C SER A 10 3.50 14.36 -6.45
N SER A 11 3.93 15.62 -6.65
CA SER A 11 3.11 16.63 -7.30
C SER A 11 2.67 16.22 -8.70
N ARG A 12 3.55 15.56 -9.45
CA ARG A 12 3.21 15.04 -10.79
C ARG A 12 2.28 13.83 -10.70
N LEU A 13 2.50 12.94 -9.74
CA LEU A 13 1.62 11.80 -9.51
C LEU A 13 0.22 12.25 -9.13
N ARG A 14 0.09 13.24 -8.26
CA ARG A 14 -1.21 13.84 -7.89
C ARG A 14 -1.92 14.42 -9.12
N SER A 15 -1.18 15.13 -9.97
CA SER A 15 -1.72 15.70 -11.21
C SER A 15 -2.25 14.61 -12.15
N TRP A 16 -1.50 13.55 -12.34
CA TRP A 16 -1.92 12.43 -13.19
C TRP A 16 -3.15 11.72 -12.65
N LEU A 17 -3.22 11.48 -11.34
CA LEU A 17 -4.39 10.86 -10.71
C LEU A 17 -5.62 11.75 -10.87
N ASN A 18 -5.47 13.07 -10.75
CA ASN A 18 -6.54 14.02 -10.99
C ASN A 18 -7.00 14.02 -12.45
N ASP A 19 -6.07 14.01 -13.40
CA ASP A 19 -6.36 13.97 -14.82
C ASP A 19 -7.14 12.69 -15.20
N LEU A 20 -6.85 11.58 -14.51
CA LEU A 20 -7.54 10.31 -14.69
C LEU A 20 -8.86 10.21 -13.92
N ASN A 21 -9.21 11.24 -13.15
CA ASN A 21 -10.39 11.28 -12.29
C ASN A 21 -10.46 10.14 -11.25
N VAL A 22 -9.31 9.71 -10.75
CA VAL A 22 -9.24 8.65 -9.73
C VAL A 22 -8.77 9.14 -8.36
N ASP A 23 -8.28 10.36 -8.24
CA ASP A 23 -7.77 10.92 -6.98
C ASP A 23 -8.84 11.00 -5.89
N GLY A 24 -10.10 11.23 -6.24
CA GLY A 24 -11.22 11.28 -5.30
C GLY A 24 -11.58 9.96 -4.64
N TYR A 25 -11.04 8.84 -5.13
CA TYR A 25 -11.23 7.53 -4.50
C TYR A 25 -10.26 7.28 -3.33
N PHE A 26 -9.30 8.17 -3.10
CA PHE A 26 -8.31 8.05 -2.04
C PHE A 26 -8.53 9.11 -0.98
N ASP A 27 -8.58 8.70 0.27
CA ASP A 27 -8.76 9.62 1.41
C ASP A 27 -7.45 10.19 1.91
N TYR A 28 -6.31 9.56 1.58
CA TYR A 28 -4.99 10.03 1.96
C TYR A 28 -3.92 9.48 1.02
N PHE A 29 -2.90 10.29 0.76
CA PHE A 29 -1.72 9.91 -0.02
C PHE A 29 -0.47 9.95 0.86
N GLY A 30 0.13 8.79 1.13
CA GLY A 30 1.43 8.67 1.79
C GLY A 30 2.54 8.53 0.77
N PHE A 31 3.06 9.65 0.29
CA PHE A 31 4.18 9.67 -0.67
C PHE A 31 5.51 9.80 0.07
N SER A 32 6.51 9.01 -0.34
CA SER A 32 7.82 8.97 0.31
C SER A 32 8.56 10.31 0.28
N ASP A 33 8.42 11.09 -0.78
CA ASP A 33 9.06 12.41 -0.89
C ASP A 33 8.42 13.46 0.03
N GLU A 34 7.17 13.29 0.42
CA GLU A 34 6.47 14.18 1.37
C GLU A 34 6.69 13.75 2.81
N ILE A 35 6.80 12.45 3.08
CA ILE A 35 6.97 11.90 4.43
C ILE A 35 8.45 11.81 4.81
N GLY A 36 9.34 11.60 3.82
CA GLY A 36 10.78 11.58 4.02
C GLY A 36 11.39 10.19 4.22
N VAL A 37 10.61 9.13 4.07
CA VAL A 37 11.07 7.74 4.17
C VAL A 37 10.38 6.87 3.12
N TYR A 38 11.01 5.74 2.79
CA TYR A 38 10.48 4.73 1.88
C TYR A 38 9.96 3.52 2.64
N LYS A 39 9.06 2.74 2.02
CA LYS A 39 8.73 1.41 2.53
C LYS A 39 10.01 0.54 2.54
N PRO A 40 10.26 -0.28 3.55
CA PRO A 40 9.34 -0.70 4.60
C PRO A 40 9.41 0.11 5.91
N ASP A 41 9.96 1.31 5.91
CA ASP A 41 10.06 2.11 7.14
C ASP A 41 8.65 2.28 7.74
N PRO A 42 8.46 1.94 9.04
CA PRO A 42 7.15 2.03 9.67
C PRO A 42 6.58 3.45 9.69
N LYS A 43 7.41 4.46 9.58
CA LYS A 43 6.96 5.86 9.57
C LYS A 43 6.00 6.16 8.42
N ILE A 44 6.24 5.59 7.21
CA ILE A 44 5.36 5.87 6.06
C ILE A 44 3.97 5.24 6.28
N PHE A 45 3.92 4.04 6.88
CA PHE A 45 2.66 3.38 7.21
C PHE A 45 1.92 4.10 8.34
N ASN A 46 2.62 4.39 9.43
CA ASN A 46 2.02 5.05 10.59
C ASN A 46 1.53 6.46 10.29
N THR A 47 2.28 7.24 9.50
CA THR A 47 1.87 8.58 9.07
C THR A 47 0.60 8.51 8.21
N THR A 48 0.52 7.53 7.31
CA THR A 48 -0.65 7.34 6.46
C THR A 48 -1.88 6.95 7.27
N LEU A 49 -1.73 6.01 8.21
CA LEU A 49 -2.83 5.61 9.09
C LEU A 49 -3.33 6.78 9.95
N ALA A 50 -2.42 7.59 10.47
CA ALA A 50 -2.77 8.79 11.22
C ALA A 50 -3.55 9.80 10.36
N GLY A 51 -3.12 9.99 9.12
CA GLY A 51 -3.82 10.84 8.16
C GLY A 51 -5.22 10.34 7.81
N LEU A 52 -5.43 9.03 7.87
CA LEU A 52 -6.74 8.39 7.67
C LEU A 52 -7.60 8.38 8.95
N GLY A 53 -7.05 8.79 10.10
CA GLY A 53 -7.75 8.73 11.38
C GLY A 53 -7.89 7.31 11.92
N ILE A 54 -6.99 6.40 11.56
CA ILE A 54 -7.03 5.00 11.96
C ILE A 54 -5.99 4.75 13.05
N ASP A 55 -6.41 4.19 14.17
CA ASP A 55 -5.58 3.88 15.33
C ASP A 55 -5.37 2.37 15.56
N GLU A 56 -6.08 1.52 14.82
CA GLU A 56 -5.96 0.05 14.89
C GLU A 56 -5.47 -0.53 13.55
N PRO A 57 -4.14 -0.67 13.33
CA PRO A 57 -3.59 -1.23 12.09
C PRO A 57 -4.11 -2.62 11.75
N SER A 58 -4.43 -3.45 12.77
CA SER A 58 -4.96 -4.81 12.57
C SER A 58 -6.30 -4.85 11.82
N ARG A 59 -7.01 -3.73 11.76
CA ARG A 59 -8.26 -3.59 10.99
C ARG A 59 -8.03 -3.10 9.56
N CYS A 60 -6.78 -2.94 9.17
CA CYS A 60 -6.41 -2.42 7.86
C CYS A 60 -5.72 -3.48 7.01
N ILE A 61 -5.86 -3.31 5.72
CA ILE A 61 -5.22 -4.15 4.72
C ILE A 61 -4.25 -3.30 3.93
N HIS A 62 -3.03 -3.80 3.71
CA HIS A 62 -2.11 -3.22 2.75
C HIS A 62 -1.99 -4.14 1.55
N VAL A 63 -2.22 -3.59 0.37
CA VAL A 63 -2.09 -4.30 -0.91
C VAL A 63 -0.87 -3.74 -1.65
N GLY A 64 0.07 -4.62 -2.00
CA GLY A 64 1.25 -4.26 -2.76
C GLY A 64 1.81 -5.47 -3.49
N ASP A 65 2.90 -5.29 -4.20
CA ASP A 65 3.48 -6.36 -5.03
C ASP A 65 4.81 -6.91 -4.51
N LEU A 66 5.48 -6.20 -3.60
CA LEU A 66 6.83 -6.56 -3.17
C LEU A 66 6.86 -7.07 -1.72
N LYS A 67 7.52 -8.22 -1.54
CA LYS A 67 7.66 -8.86 -0.23
C LYS A 67 8.46 -8.02 0.76
N ARG A 68 9.59 -7.46 0.32
CA ARG A 68 10.53 -6.75 1.21
C ARG A 68 10.07 -5.37 1.63
N THR A 69 9.18 -4.75 0.87
CA THR A 69 8.68 -3.41 1.13
C THR A 69 7.24 -3.40 1.58
N ASP A 70 6.34 -3.96 0.78
CA ASP A 70 4.90 -3.93 1.07
C ASP A 70 4.52 -4.93 2.18
N VAL A 71 4.88 -6.18 2.01
CA VAL A 71 4.52 -7.23 2.96
C VAL A 71 5.24 -7.03 4.30
N ALA A 72 6.56 -6.87 4.26
CA ALA A 72 7.37 -6.70 5.48
C ALA A 72 6.98 -5.43 6.23
N GLY A 73 6.80 -4.32 5.53
CA GLY A 73 6.47 -3.04 6.16
C GLY A 73 5.10 -3.05 6.84
N ALA A 74 4.08 -3.53 6.15
CA ALA A 74 2.73 -3.60 6.70
C ALA A 74 2.62 -4.61 7.84
N ARG A 75 3.27 -5.77 7.71
CA ARG A 75 3.29 -6.79 8.76
C ARG A 75 3.96 -6.29 10.04
N ALA A 76 5.01 -5.50 9.92
CA ALA A 76 5.75 -4.97 11.08
C ALA A 76 4.89 -4.09 11.99
N ILE A 77 3.81 -3.51 11.48
CA ILE A 77 2.85 -2.72 12.25
C ILE A 77 1.49 -3.43 12.43
N ASN A 78 1.44 -4.72 12.21
CA ASN A 78 0.27 -5.58 12.40
C ASN A 78 -0.91 -5.31 11.46
N MET A 79 -0.66 -4.85 10.24
CA MET A 79 -1.67 -4.82 9.19
C MET A 79 -1.83 -6.20 8.56
N THR A 80 -3.01 -6.49 8.06
CA THR A 80 -3.22 -7.63 7.15
C THR A 80 -2.59 -7.31 5.80
N THR A 81 -1.87 -8.28 5.23
CA THR A 81 -1.11 -8.10 4.00
C THR A 81 -1.70 -8.90 2.84
N VAL A 82 -1.82 -8.25 1.70
CA VAL A 82 -2.24 -8.87 0.44
C VAL A 82 -1.19 -8.56 -0.62
N ARG A 83 -0.63 -9.59 -1.24
CA ARG A 83 0.34 -9.40 -2.32
C ARG A 83 -0.32 -9.64 -3.67
N TYR A 84 -0.18 -8.65 -4.56
CA TYR A 84 -0.64 -8.73 -5.94
C TYR A 84 0.46 -9.27 -6.83
N SER A 85 0.23 -10.41 -7.47
CA SER A 85 1.19 -11.09 -8.36
C SER A 85 0.77 -11.08 -9.83
N GLY A 86 -0.34 -10.44 -10.15
CA GLY A 86 -0.94 -10.51 -11.49
C GLY A 86 -0.18 -9.75 -12.58
N GLY A 87 0.57 -8.72 -12.22
CA GLY A 87 1.41 -8.00 -13.17
C GLY A 87 2.78 -8.66 -13.33
N ARG A 88 3.48 -8.79 -12.22
CA ARG A 88 4.78 -9.46 -12.12
C ARG A 88 4.87 -10.11 -10.75
N ASP A 89 5.21 -11.39 -10.73
CA ASP A 89 5.47 -12.07 -9.46
C ASP A 89 6.85 -11.65 -8.92
N ASP A 90 6.89 -11.33 -7.62
CA ASP A 90 8.13 -10.90 -6.97
C ASP A 90 9.06 -12.11 -6.79
N PRO A 91 10.25 -12.13 -7.45
CA PRO A 91 11.19 -13.25 -7.34
C PRO A 91 12.06 -13.18 -6.09
N GLU A 92 11.99 -12.09 -5.34
CA GLU A 92 12.86 -11.88 -4.18
C GLU A 92 12.46 -12.79 -3.01
N ASP A 93 13.46 -13.14 -2.21
CA ASP A 93 13.23 -13.85 -0.95
C ASP A 93 12.54 -12.93 0.06
N GLY A 94 11.74 -13.51 0.92
CA GLY A 94 11.04 -12.79 1.98
C GLY A 94 9.77 -13.54 2.39
N ASP A 95 9.23 -13.15 3.55
CA ASP A 95 7.99 -13.73 4.04
C ASP A 95 6.82 -13.41 3.11
N GLU A 96 5.99 -14.41 2.86
CA GLU A 96 4.81 -14.22 2.03
C GLU A 96 3.70 -13.47 2.78
N ALA A 97 2.86 -12.76 2.02
CA ALA A 97 1.68 -12.08 2.55
C ALA A 97 0.66 -13.05 3.12
N ASP A 98 -0.28 -12.54 3.90
CA ASP A 98 -1.41 -13.33 4.42
C ASP A 98 -2.27 -13.88 3.28
N HIS A 99 -2.41 -13.11 2.20
CA HIS A 99 -3.12 -13.51 0.98
C HIS A 99 -2.32 -13.10 -0.25
N VAL A 100 -2.34 -13.95 -1.28
CA VAL A 100 -1.77 -13.64 -2.61
C VAL A 100 -2.90 -13.64 -3.62
N ILE A 101 -2.97 -12.59 -4.43
CA ILE A 101 -4.00 -12.43 -5.46
C ILE A 101 -3.36 -12.17 -6.82
N GLU A 102 -3.97 -12.65 -7.88
CA GLU A 102 -3.58 -12.37 -9.26
C GLU A 102 -4.47 -11.33 -9.93
N ASN A 103 -5.65 -11.09 -9.35
CA ASN A 103 -6.64 -10.12 -9.83
C ASN A 103 -7.19 -9.34 -8.65
N HIS A 104 -7.27 -8.03 -8.77
CA HIS A 104 -7.77 -7.14 -7.70
C HIS A 104 -9.22 -7.45 -7.27
N LEU A 105 -10.04 -8.03 -8.15
CA LEU A 105 -11.41 -8.44 -7.80
C LEU A 105 -11.45 -9.53 -6.71
N GLU A 106 -10.37 -10.28 -6.54
CA GLU A 106 -10.28 -11.31 -5.49
C GLU A 106 -10.34 -10.70 -4.09
N ILE A 107 -9.97 -9.42 -3.94
CA ILE A 107 -10.08 -8.70 -2.65
C ILE A 107 -11.53 -8.67 -2.17
N VAL A 108 -12.48 -8.48 -3.07
CA VAL A 108 -13.90 -8.47 -2.74
C VAL A 108 -14.31 -9.79 -2.10
N ASN A 109 -13.86 -10.92 -2.66
CA ASN A 109 -14.18 -12.24 -2.14
C ASN A 109 -13.51 -12.53 -0.78
N LEU A 110 -12.31 -11.99 -0.56
CA LEU A 110 -11.58 -12.18 0.70
C LEU A 110 -12.21 -11.44 1.88
N PHE A 111 -12.80 -10.28 1.64
CA PHE A 111 -13.20 -9.36 2.71
C PHE A 111 -14.68 -8.95 2.69
N ALA A 112 -15.47 -9.42 1.75
CA ALA A 112 -16.86 -9.00 1.57
C ALA A 112 -17.85 -9.60 2.58
N ALA A 113 -17.47 -10.64 3.31
CA ALA A 113 -18.39 -11.46 4.11
C ALA A 113 -18.35 -11.14 5.62
N SER A 114 -17.69 -10.09 6.01
CA SER A 114 -17.57 -9.73 7.43
C SER A 114 -18.67 -8.82 7.92
#